data_dd9dba1f84537481502d3a2bd8f5aaf7
#
_entry.id   dd9dba1f84537481502d3a2bd8f5aaf7
#
_cell.length_a   1.000
_cell.length_b   1.000
_cell.length_c   1.000
_cell.angle_alpha   90.00
_cell.angle_beta   90.00
_cell.angle_gamma   90.00
#
_symmetry.space_group_name_H-M   'P 1'
#
loop_
_entity.id
_entity.type
_entity.pdbx_description
1 polymer ?
#
loop_
_entity_poly.entity_id
_entity_poly.type
_entity_poly.pdbx_seq_one_letter_code
_entity_poly.pdbx_strand_id
1 'polypeptide(L)'
;MDGKSPQRWAIDLTLLLNARDGGDRFPVDVKSLAKDYSRQVFPNDPVTLIKGASLDRFEGGLYKAPAGKKGWGIIYNSEIKSPGRINFTLAHEFGHYLVHRHQFPDGLQCSAEDMAKWDSTYGQIEHEANEFAASLLMPRDDFARQLPPKSKPAFEDLGACADRYGVSLSA
;
A
#
# COMPACT_ATOMS: atom_id res chain seq x y z
N MET A 1 -4.15 -21.96 2.08
CA MET A 1 -3.81 -20.57 1.63
C MET A 1 -4.93 -19.70 2.11
N ASP A 2 -4.62 -18.76 2.99
CA ASP A 2 -5.63 -17.87 3.56
C ASP A 2 -6.05 -16.87 2.50
N GLY A 3 -7.15 -17.14 1.81
CA GLY A 3 -7.77 -16.22 0.86
C GLY A 3 -8.39 -15.01 1.56
N LYS A 4 -7.57 -14.26 2.32
CA LYS A 4 -8.00 -13.02 2.95
C LYS A 4 -8.23 -11.97 1.87
N SER A 5 -9.37 -11.27 1.97
CA SER A 5 -9.61 -10.12 1.11
C SER A 5 -8.63 -8.98 1.41
N PRO A 6 -8.43 -8.05 0.46
CA PRO A 6 -7.60 -6.86 0.66
C PRO A 6 -7.98 -6.08 1.92
N GLN A 7 -9.27 -5.88 2.15
CA GLN A 7 -9.78 -5.18 3.34
C GLN A 7 -9.43 -5.94 4.61
N ARG A 8 -9.56 -7.28 4.62
CA ARG A 8 -9.25 -8.08 5.80
C ARG A 8 -7.77 -7.97 6.16
N TRP A 9 -6.88 -8.00 5.17
CA TRP A 9 -5.47 -7.74 5.39
C TRP A 9 -5.22 -6.36 6.00
N ALA A 10 -5.84 -5.32 5.46
CA ALA A 10 -5.69 -3.96 5.96
C ALA A 10 -6.21 -3.81 7.40
N ILE A 11 -7.34 -4.44 7.73
CA ILE A 11 -7.90 -4.43 9.09
C ILE A 11 -6.96 -5.12 10.07
N ASP A 12 -6.46 -6.32 9.75
CA ASP A 12 -5.56 -7.07 10.62
C ASP A 12 -4.27 -6.28 10.90
N LEU A 13 -3.70 -5.63 9.87
CA LEU A 13 -2.53 -4.76 10.03
C LEU A 13 -2.85 -3.49 10.83
N THR A 14 -4.02 -2.90 10.64
CA THR A 14 -4.47 -1.74 11.42
C THR A 14 -4.58 -2.09 12.91
N LEU A 15 -5.16 -3.24 13.25
CA LEU A 15 -5.24 -3.72 14.62
C LEU A 15 -3.86 -3.97 15.24
N LEU A 16 -2.95 -4.58 14.46
CA LEU A 16 -1.56 -4.79 14.88
C LEU A 16 -0.85 -3.46 15.17
N LEU A 17 -0.95 -2.49 14.24
CA LEU A 17 -0.33 -1.18 14.38
C LEU A 17 -0.92 -0.40 15.57
N ASN A 18 -2.23 -0.44 15.77
CA ASN A 18 -2.88 0.20 16.91
C ASN A 18 -2.42 -0.40 18.24
N ALA A 19 -2.25 -1.73 18.29
CA ALA A 19 -1.75 -2.41 19.49
C ALA A 19 -0.29 -2.08 19.79
N ARG A 20 0.54 -1.89 18.75
CA ARG A 20 1.95 -1.60 18.89
C ARG A 20 2.23 -0.12 19.18
N ASP A 21 1.63 0.78 18.44
CA ASP A 21 2.00 2.20 18.36
C ASP A 21 0.91 3.15 18.91
N GLY A 22 -0.27 2.63 19.25
CA GLY A 22 -1.40 3.43 19.67
C GLY A 22 -2.18 4.09 18.54
N GLY A 23 -3.14 4.97 18.90
CA GLY A 23 -4.04 5.59 17.92
C GLY A 23 -3.44 6.70 17.08
N ASP A 24 -2.30 7.27 17.49
CA ASP A 24 -1.69 8.45 16.86
C ASP A 24 -0.46 8.10 16.01
N ARG A 25 -0.54 6.97 15.30
CA ARG A 25 0.53 6.34 14.54
C ARG A 25 0.62 6.78 13.07
N PHE A 26 -0.08 7.81 12.69
CA PHE A 26 -0.11 8.30 11.30
C PHE A 26 0.96 9.38 11.05
N PRO A 27 1.47 9.43 9.83
CA PRO A 27 1.27 8.51 8.71
C PRO A 27 1.89 7.13 8.95
N VAL A 28 1.34 6.09 8.30
CA VAL A 28 1.89 4.72 8.38
C VAL A 28 3.25 4.66 7.69
N ASP A 29 4.29 4.20 8.40
CA ASP A 29 5.57 3.85 7.79
C ASP A 29 5.47 2.50 7.07
N VAL A 30 5.05 2.56 5.80
CA VAL A 30 4.85 1.37 4.98
C VAL A 30 6.15 0.59 4.75
N LYS A 31 7.31 1.29 4.67
CA LYS A 31 8.60 0.64 4.43
C LYS A 31 8.99 -0.28 5.58
N SER A 32 8.91 0.25 6.79
CA SER A 32 9.18 -0.56 7.99
C SER A 32 8.14 -1.66 8.18
N LEU A 33 6.86 -1.33 8.02
CA LEU A 33 5.77 -2.31 8.14
C LEU A 33 5.95 -3.49 7.19
N ALA A 34 6.17 -3.24 5.90
CA ALA A 34 6.30 -4.29 4.90
C ALA A 34 7.48 -5.22 5.18
N LYS A 35 8.64 -4.66 5.55
CA LYS A 35 9.83 -5.45 5.88
C LYS A 35 9.66 -6.27 7.16
N ASP A 36 9.21 -5.64 8.23
CA ASP A 36 9.15 -6.28 9.54
C ASP A 36 8.04 -7.32 9.58
N TYR A 37 6.85 -6.98 9.08
CA TYR A 37 5.72 -7.90 9.03
C TYR A 37 6.03 -9.12 8.16
N SER A 38 6.55 -8.91 6.95
CA SER A 38 6.85 -10.03 6.06
C SER A 38 7.97 -10.93 6.59
N ARG A 39 8.96 -10.35 7.27
CA ARG A 39 10.04 -11.14 7.90
C ARG A 39 9.52 -12.03 9.02
N GLN A 40 8.55 -11.55 9.79
CA GLN A 40 7.98 -12.32 10.90
C GLN A 40 6.99 -13.37 10.42
N VAL A 41 6.10 -13.02 9.49
CA VAL A 41 4.99 -13.88 9.07
C VAL A 41 5.35 -14.79 7.88
N PHE A 42 6.23 -14.32 7.00
CA PHE A 42 6.68 -15.05 5.80
C PHE A 42 8.20 -15.16 5.73
N PRO A 43 8.87 -15.79 6.73
CA PRO A 43 10.34 -15.79 6.85
C PRO A 43 11.06 -16.43 5.66
N ASN A 44 10.38 -17.30 4.92
CA ASN A 44 10.94 -17.93 3.72
C ASN A 44 10.76 -17.09 2.44
N ASP A 45 9.92 -16.06 2.49
CA ASP A 45 9.52 -15.25 1.33
C ASP A 45 9.32 -13.77 1.67
N PRO A 46 10.20 -13.12 2.47
CA PRO A 46 9.99 -11.79 3.00
C PRO A 46 10.22 -10.69 1.95
N VAL A 47 9.73 -9.49 2.22
CA VAL A 47 10.17 -8.27 1.53
C VAL A 47 11.54 -7.88 2.05
N THR A 48 12.57 -8.04 1.22
CA THR A 48 13.98 -7.79 1.59
C THR A 48 14.50 -6.44 1.11
N LEU A 49 13.93 -5.91 0.03
CA LEU A 49 14.36 -4.66 -0.59
C LEU A 49 13.17 -3.72 -0.77
N ILE A 50 13.33 -2.46 -0.38
CA ILE A 50 12.44 -1.36 -0.80
C ILE A 50 13.35 -0.21 -1.24
N LYS A 51 13.27 0.17 -2.52
CA LYS A 51 14.18 1.13 -3.13
C LYS A 51 13.46 2.02 -4.15
N GLY A 52 13.83 3.29 -4.20
CA GLY A 52 13.50 4.19 -5.30
C GLY A 52 14.41 3.95 -6.49
N ALA A 53 13.85 4.02 -7.69
CA ALA A 53 14.58 4.01 -8.95
C ALA A 53 13.86 4.87 -9.97
N SER A 54 14.54 5.29 -11.03
CA SER A 54 13.87 5.90 -12.19
C SER A 54 13.14 4.80 -12.96
N LEU A 55 11.82 4.92 -13.06
CA LEU A 55 10.95 3.98 -13.76
C LEU A 55 10.19 4.74 -14.84
N ASP A 56 10.48 4.44 -16.10
CA ASP A 56 10.04 5.21 -17.27
C ASP A 56 8.50 5.39 -17.34
N ARG A 57 7.72 4.32 -17.16
CA ARG A 57 6.26 4.32 -17.30
C ARG A 57 5.51 3.83 -16.06
N PHE A 58 6.23 3.34 -15.06
CA PHE A 58 5.64 2.71 -13.90
C PHE A 58 5.78 3.60 -12.66
N GLU A 59 4.79 3.54 -11.79
CA GLU A 59 4.86 4.19 -10.48
C GLU A 59 5.57 3.32 -9.47
N GLY A 60 5.40 2.00 -9.59
CA GLY A 60 6.03 1.01 -8.74
C GLY A 60 6.01 -0.37 -9.35
N GLY A 61 6.53 -1.32 -8.60
CA GLY A 61 6.50 -2.72 -8.96
C GLY A 61 6.97 -3.62 -7.84
N LEU A 62 6.41 -4.81 -7.82
CA LEU A 62 6.78 -5.90 -6.95
C LEU A 62 7.61 -6.90 -7.75
N TYR A 63 8.81 -7.23 -7.30
CA TYR A 63 9.74 -8.09 -8.01
C TYR A 63 10.22 -9.24 -7.15
N LYS A 64 10.25 -10.43 -7.71
CA LYS A 64 10.89 -11.58 -7.06
C LYS A 64 12.41 -11.39 -7.04
N ALA A 65 13.04 -11.78 -5.93
CA ALA A 65 14.49 -11.77 -5.83
C ALA A 65 15.12 -12.67 -6.90
N PRO A 66 16.28 -12.29 -7.47
CA PRO A 66 16.98 -13.11 -8.46
C PRO A 66 17.33 -14.50 -7.95
N ALA A 67 17.59 -15.44 -8.85
CA ALA A 67 18.00 -16.79 -8.52
C ALA A 67 19.16 -16.80 -7.50
N GLY A 68 19.04 -17.65 -6.48
CA GLY A 68 19.99 -17.73 -5.39
C GLY A 68 19.77 -16.72 -4.24
N LYS A 69 18.83 -15.79 -4.37
CA LYS A 69 18.40 -14.87 -3.31
C LYS A 69 16.96 -15.17 -2.91
N LYS A 70 16.62 -14.93 -1.64
CA LYS A 70 15.26 -15.12 -1.13
C LYS A 70 14.49 -13.79 -1.08
N GLY A 71 13.19 -13.89 -1.23
CA GLY A 71 12.25 -12.82 -0.92
C GLY A 71 11.86 -11.96 -2.11
N TRP A 72 11.38 -10.76 -1.81
CA TRP A 72 10.77 -9.81 -2.74
C TRP A 72 11.36 -8.42 -2.60
N GLY A 73 11.32 -7.66 -3.68
CA GLY A 73 11.65 -6.25 -3.72
C GLY A 73 10.44 -5.41 -4.11
N ILE A 74 10.24 -4.30 -3.42
CA ILE A 74 9.34 -3.23 -3.84
C ILE A 74 10.19 -2.10 -4.40
N ILE A 75 9.98 -1.75 -5.66
CA ILE A 75 10.64 -0.64 -6.32
C ILE A 75 9.59 0.43 -6.61
N TYR A 76 9.85 1.66 -6.23
CA TYR A 76 8.98 2.80 -6.53
C TYR A 76 9.70 3.82 -7.39
N ASN A 77 8.95 4.57 -8.19
CA ASN A 77 9.52 5.61 -9.04
C ASN A 77 9.97 6.81 -8.19
N SER A 78 11.28 6.99 -8.09
CA SER A 78 11.89 8.10 -7.34
C SER A 78 11.69 9.47 -7.99
N GLU A 79 11.22 9.54 -9.23
CA GLU A 79 10.92 10.79 -9.93
C GLU A 79 9.56 11.38 -9.55
N ILE A 80 8.71 10.60 -8.88
CA ILE A 80 7.45 11.09 -8.33
C ILE A 80 7.77 12.09 -7.22
N LYS A 81 7.33 13.34 -7.40
CA LYS A 81 7.62 14.44 -6.47
C LYS A 81 6.70 14.49 -5.25
N SER A 82 5.53 13.86 -5.34
CA SER A 82 4.56 13.84 -4.24
C SER A 82 4.90 12.73 -3.24
N PRO A 83 5.30 13.05 -2.00
CA PRO A 83 5.55 12.05 -0.96
C PRO A 83 4.31 11.19 -0.67
N GLY A 84 3.12 11.80 -0.68
CA GLY A 84 1.86 11.10 -0.48
C GLY A 84 1.57 10.07 -1.57
N ARG A 85 1.91 10.38 -2.82
CA ARG A 85 1.78 9.43 -3.93
C ARG A 85 2.78 8.28 -3.80
N ILE A 86 4.01 8.57 -3.40
CA ILE A 86 5.01 7.52 -3.11
C ILE A 86 4.52 6.61 -1.99
N ASN A 87 3.97 7.17 -0.92
CA ASN A 87 3.45 6.38 0.21
C ASN A 87 2.29 5.48 -0.22
N PHE A 88 1.38 5.99 -1.05
CA PHE A 88 0.28 5.19 -1.62
C PHE A 88 0.83 4.07 -2.53
N THR A 89 1.78 4.37 -3.41
CA THR A 89 2.43 3.37 -4.27
C THR A 89 3.09 2.26 -3.44
N LEU A 90 3.80 2.61 -2.38
CA LEU A 90 4.41 1.62 -1.49
C LEU A 90 3.37 0.70 -0.82
N ALA A 91 2.25 1.26 -0.38
CA ALA A 91 1.16 0.49 0.21
C ALA A 91 0.48 -0.39 -0.84
N HIS A 92 0.30 0.10 -2.06
CA HIS A 92 -0.23 -0.64 -3.20
C HIS A 92 0.63 -1.87 -3.54
N GLU A 93 1.94 -1.68 -3.69
CA GLU A 93 2.88 -2.78 -3.95
C GLU A 93 2.94 -3.79 -2.79
N PHE A 94 2.79 -3.32 -1.56
CA PHE A 94 2.65 -4.20 -0.41
C PHE A 94 1.34 -4.98 -0.43
N GLY A 95 0.26 -4.40 -0.95
CA GLY A 95 -1.00 -5.09 -1.24
C GLY A 95 -0.80 -6.23 -2.24
N HIS A 96 -0.11 -5.98 -3.35
CA HIS A 96 0.26 -7.03 -4.29
C HIS A 96 1.09 -8.14 -3.64
N TYR A 97 2.03 -7.79 -2.80
CA TYR A 97 2.81 -8.78 -2.07
C TYR A 97 1.94 -9.69 -1.18
N LEU A 98 0.98 -9.12 -0.45
CA LEU A 98 0.14 -9.89 0.46
C LEU A 98 -0.90 -10.75 -0.27
N VAL A 99 -1.53 -10.18 -1.30
CA VAL A 99 -2.71 -10.78 -1.95
C VAL A 99 -2.31 -11.58 -3.21
N HIS A 100 -1.39 -11.06 -4.01
CA HIS A 100 -1.21 -11.53 -5.39
C HIS A 100 0.12 -12.23 -5.69
N ARG A 101 1.15 -12.14 -4.82
CA ARG A 101 2.49 -12.66 -5.11
C ARG A 101 2.53 -14.13 -5.56
N HIS A 102 1.59 -14.94 -5.11
CA HIS A 102 1.51 -16.36 -5.51
C HIS A 102 0.97 -16.57 -6.93
N GLN A 103 0.27 -15.59 -7.48
CA GLN A 103 -0.27 -15.61 -8.83
C GLN A 103 0.77 -15.10 -9.85
N PHE A 104 1.74 -14.30 -9.39
CA PHE A 104 2.76 -13.66 -10.21
C PHE A 104 4.16 -13.99 -9.68
N PRO A 105 4.67 -15.19 -9.97
CA PRO A 105 5.92 -15.67 -9.37
C PRO A 105 7.15 -14.83 -9.72
N ASP A 106 7.13 -14.08 -10.82
CA ASP A 106 8.22 -13.21 -11.25
C ASP A 106 8.04 -11.75 -10.81
N GLY A 107 6.84 -11.38 -10.37
CA GLY A 107 6.47 -10.05 -9.92
C GLY A 107 5.46 -9.34 -10.81
N LEU A 108 5.15 -8.11 -10.46
CA LEU A 108 4.18 -7.21 -11.10
C LEU A 108 4.78 -5.83 -11.29
N GLN A 109 4.40 -5.14 -12.37
CA GLN A 109 4.72 -3.73 -12.60
C GLN A 109 3.42 -2.96 -12.80
N CYS A 110 3.26 -1.86 -12.07
CA CYS A 110 2.02 -1.09 -12.05
C CYS A 110 2.26 0.29 -12.65
N SER A 111 1.56 0.61 -13.74
CA SER A 111 1.48 1.96 -14.29
C SER A 111 0.27 2.71 -13.71
N ALA A 112 0.28 4.05 -13.80
CA ALA A 112 -0.87 4.85 -13.42
C ALA A 112 -2.13 4.50 -14.24
N GLU A 113 -1.96 4.11 -15.51
CA GLU A 113 -3.05 3.67 -16.38
C GLU A 113 -3.62 2.32 -15.94
N ASP A 114 -2.77 1.39 -15.53
CA ASP A 114 -3.20 0.07 -15.05
C ASP A 114 -3.97 0.18 -13.73
N MET A 115 -3.52 1.04 -12.84
CA MET A 115 -4.21 1.33 -11.58
C MET A 115 -5.61 1.94 -11.77
N ALA A 116 -5.92 2.48 -12.94
CA ALA A 116 -7.21 3.08 -13.28
C ALA A 116 -8.15 2.17 -14.08
N LYS A 117 -7.71 1.01 -14.56
CA LYS A 117 -8.52 0.10 -15.39
C LYS A 117 -9.35 -0.86 -14.55
N TRP A 118 -10.67 -0.91 -14.83
CA TRP A 118 -11.64 -1.75 -14.09
C TRP A 118 -12.09 -3.01 -14.83
N ASP A 119 -11.86 -3.11 -16.15
CA ASP A 119 -12.59 -4.06 -17.03
C ASP A 119 -11.81 -5.32 -17.42
N SER A 120 -10.66 -5.59 -16.78
CA SER A 120 -9.85 -6.78 -17.06
C SER A 120 -9.49 -7.52 -15.76
N THR A 121 -9.06 -8.78 -15.87
CA THR A 121 -8.51 -9.53 -14.71
C THR A 121 -7.36 -8.76 -14.06
N TYR A 122 -6.55 -8.06 -14.86
CA TYR A 122 -5.48 -7.19 -14.38
C TYR A 122 -6.06 -5.97 -13.65
N GLY A 123 -7.11 -5.34 -14.16
CA GLY A 123 -7.80 -4.25 -13.49
C GLY A 123 -8.39 -4.65 -12.14
N GLN A 124 -8.89 -5.88 -11.99
CA GLN A 124 -9.36 -6.39 -10.70
C GLN A 124 -8.22 -6.47 -9.67
N ILE A 125 -7.07 -6.99 -10.06
CA ILE A 125 -5.88 -7.11 -9.22
C ILE A 125 -5.39 -5.74 -8.78
N GLU A 126 -5.35 -4.77 -9.68
CA GLU A 126 -4.99 -3.37 -9.39
C GLU A 126 -5.99 -2.72 -8.43
N HIS A 127 -7.29 -2.97 -8.65
CA HIS A 127 -8.33 -2.49 -7.75
C HIS A 127 -8.18 -3.06 -6.32
N GLU A 128 -7.92 -4.35 -6.20
CA GLU A 128 -7.69 -5.00 -4.90
C GLU A 128 -6.47 -4.42 -4.18
N ALA A 129 -5.40 -4.12 -4.90
CA ALA A 129 -4.22 -3.48 -4.33
C ALA A 129 -4.50 -2.02 -3.91
N ASN A 130 -5.27 -1.26 -4.70
CA ASN A 130 -5.73 0.08 -4.35
C ASN A 130 -6.62 0.07 -3.10
N GLU A 131 -7.55 -0.88 -3.03
CA GLU A 131 -8.44 -1.05 -1.88
C GLU A 131 -7.68 -1.37 -0.60
N PHE A 132 -6.67 -2.24 -0.69
CA PHE A 132 -5.76 -2.51 0.41
C PHE A 132 -5.01 -1.24 0.84
N ALA A 133 -4.39 -0.53 -0.11
CA ALA A 133 -3.61 0.68 0.17
C ALA A 133 -4.46 1.75 0.86
N ALA A 134 -5.63 2.06 0.31
CA ALA A 134 -6.54 3.03 0.89
C ALA A 134 -6.97 2.64 2.30
N SER A 135 -7.36 1.37 2.51
CA SER A 135 -7.82 0.88 3.80
C SER A 135 -6.72 0.83 4.87
N LEU A 136 -5.47 0.55 4.48
CA LEU A 136 -4.32 0.54 5.37
C LEU A 136 -3.90 1.95 5.80
N LEU A 137 -3.80 2.86 4.82
CA LEU A 137 -3.31 4.22 5.05
C LEU A 137 -4.36 5.10 5.70
N MET A 138 -5.63 4.94 5.32
CA MET A 138 -6.77 5.73 5.79
C MET A 138 -7.84 4.80 6.40
N PRO A 139 -7.62 4.20 7.57
CA PRO A 139 -8.60 3.30 8.19
C PRO A 139 -9.93 4.01 8.39
N ARG A 140 -11.00 3.39 7.93
CA ARG A 140 -12.35 3.99 7.86
C ARG A 140 -12.80 4.64 9.17
N ASP A 141 -12.57 3.96 10.29
CA ASP A 141 -13.03 4.45 11.58
C ASP A 141 -12.23 5.68 12.05
N ASP A 142 -10.92 5.72 11.75
CA ASP A 142 -10.11 6.90 12.05
C ASP A 142 -10.47 8.05 11.11
N PHE A 143 -10.60 7.78 9.82
CA PHE A 143 -10.98 8.77 8.82
C PHE A 143 -12.33 9.41 9.13
N ALA A 144 -13.34 8.62 9.50
CA ALA A 144 -14.65 9.13 9.88
C ALA A 144 -14.61 10.09 11.08
N ARG A 145 -13.68 9.90 12.02
CA ARG A 145 -13.49 10.81 13.16
C ARG A 145 -12.84 12.14 12.80
N GLN A 146 -12.12 12.19 11.67
CA GLN A 146 -11.48 13.43 11.20
C GLN A 146 -12.45 14.37 10.47
N LEU A 147 -13.60 13.86 10.04
CA LEU A 147 -14.58 14.63 9.31
C LEU A 147 -15.64 15.26 10.22
N PRO A 148 -16.20 16.43 9.86
CA PRO A 148 -17.24 17.08 10.66
C PRO A 148 -18.51 16.21 10.71
N PRO A 149 -19.11 15.97 11.89
CA PRO A 149 -20.16 14.97 12.07
C PRO A 149 -21.52 15.33 11.45
N LYS A 150 -21.75 16.58 11.07
CA LYS A 150 -23.07 17.08 10.62
C LYS A 150 -23.04 18.00 9.40
N SER A 151 -21.90 18.19 8.77
CA SER A 151 -21.77 19.05 7.59
C SER A 151 -21.02 18.32 6.47
N LYS A 152 -21.15 18.83 5.24
CA LYS A 152 -20.27 18.35 4.15
C LYS A 152 -18.85 18.76 4.47
N PRO A 153 -17.86 17.85 4.28
CA PRO A 153 -16.45 18.20 4.46
C PRO A 153 -16.06 19.35 3.54
N ALA A 154 -15.32 20.31 4.07
CA ALA A 154 -14.71 21.37 3.29
C ALA A 154 -13.39 20.84 2.66
N PHE A 155 -12.85 21.59 1.71
CA PHE A 155 -11.59 21.23 1.06
C PHE A 155 -10.41 21.19 2.07
N GLU A 156 -10.45 22.08 3.06
CA GLU A 156 -9.49 22.15 4.16
C GLU A 156 -9.53 20.89 5.04
N ASP A 157 -10.72 20.32 5.29
CA ASP A 157 -10.87 19.07 6.05
C ASP A 157 -10.20 17.91 5.31
N LEU A 158 -10.36 17.84 3.98
CA LEU A 158 -9.73 16.82 3.14
C LEU A 158 -8.22 17.03 3.07
N GLY A 159 -7.75 18.26 3.03
CA GLY A 159 -6.33 18.62 3.10
C GLY A 159 -5.70 18.13 4.41
N ALA A 160 -6.34 18.41 5.54
CA ALA A 160 -5.90 17.94 6.85
C ALA A 160 -5.85 16.41 6.95
N CYS A 161 -6.83 15.71 6.35
CA CYS A 161 -6.79 14.24 6.23
C CYS A 161 -5.61 13.76 5.38
N ALA A 162 -5.38 14.39 4.22
CA ALA A 162 -4.25 14.04 3.35
C ALA A 162 -2.91 14.18 4.09
N ASP A 163 -2.73 15.26 4.83
CA ASP A 163 -1.53 15.50 5.65
C ASP A 163 -1.39 14.46 6.77
N ARG A 164 -2.47 14.19 7.51
CA ARG A 164 -2.48 13.19 8.59
C ARG A 164 -2.03 11.82 8.10
N TYR A 165 -2.58 11.37 6.98
CA TYR A 165 -2.34 10.02 6.46
C TYR A 165 -1.11 9.95 5.53
N GLY A 166 -0.48 11.07 5.23
CA GLY A 166 0.65 11.13 4.30
C GLY A 166 0.29 10.62 2.91
N VAL A 167 -0.87 11.01 2.40
CA VAL A 167 -1.37 10.66 1.07
C VAL A 167 -1.60 11.91 0.23
N SER A 168 -1.77 11.76 -1.08
CA SER A 168 -2.20 12.85 -1.95
C SER A 168 -3.73 13.04 -1.87
N LEU A 169 -4.23 14.23 -2.23
CA LEU A 169 -5.68 14.48 -2.31
C LEU A 169 -6.43 13.60 -3.33
N SER A 170 -5.70 12.96 -4.23
CA SER A 170 -6.24 12.03 -5.24
C SER A 170 -6.13 10.56 -4.83
N ALA A 171 -5.71 10.28 -3.61
CA ALA A 171 -5.59 8.91 -3.08
C ALA A 171 -6.95 8.29 -2.75
#